data_c197d728afe965c4835a742f5ad77471
#
_entry.id   c197d728afe965c4835a742f5ad77471
#
_cell.length_a   1.000
_cell.length_b   1.000
_cell.length_c   1.000
_cell.angle_alpha   90.00
_cell.angle_beta   90.00
_cell.angle_gamma   90.00
#
_symmetry.space_group_name_H-M   'P 1'
#
loop_
_entity.id
_entity.type
_entity.pdbx_description
1 polymer ?
#
loop_
_entity_poly.entity_id
_entity_poly.type
_entity_poly.pdbx_seq_one_letter_code
_entity_poly.pdbx_strand_id
1 'polypeptide(L)'
;MKKLIALLLALAVIAALVACGKTPDAPAVEDPTEPQATKPAATEPADEPSEEQPQNTNPVYTVKIVDEGGNPVVGAMVQMCQGETCMPGPLSDANGVVTFQIPEAQYKVSFLGGVPAGYEYTTEETEFHFENGSYELTIVLKAVA
;
A
#
# COMPACT_ATOMS: atom_id res chain seq x y z
N MET A 1 -39.62 8.82 -20.81
CA MET A 1 -40.00 7.49 -20.31
C MET A 1 -38.80 6.68 -19.77
N LYS A 2 -37.52 7.00 -20.05
CA LYS A 2 -36.37 6.26 -19.56
C LYS A 2 -35.88 6.67 -18.16
N LYS A 3 -36.36 7.79 -17.62
CA LYS A 3 -35.95 8.31 -16.29
C LYS A 3 -36.82 7.86 -15.10
N LEU A 4 -37.94 7.23 -15.35
CA LEU A 4 -38.90 6.76 -14.32
C LEU A 4 -38.66 5.30 -13.89
N ILE A 5 -37.89 4.53 -14.65
CA ILE A 5 -37.62 3.12 -14.33
C ILE A 5 -36.45 2.99 -13.36
N ALA A 6 -35.55 3.99 -13.33
CA ALA A 6 -34.40 3.98 -12.40
C ALA A 6 -34.75 4.28 -10.93
N LEU A 7 -35.94 4.88 -10.70
CA LEU A 7 -36.35 5.27 -9.32
C LEU A 7 -37.06 4.15 -8.54
N LEU A 8 -37.55 3.13 -9.22
CA LEU A 8 -38.30 2.02 -8.60
C LEU A 8 -37.42 0.83 -8.16
N LEU A 9 -36.16 0.80 -8.55
CA LEU A 9 -35.20 -0.25 -8.15
C LEU A 9 -34.37 0.07 -6.90
N ALA A 10 -34.48 1.28 -6.36
CA ALA A 10 -33.70 1.72 -5.20
C ALA A 10 -34.41 1.51 -3.85
N LEU A 11 -35.64 0.97 -3.81
CA LEU A 11 -36.47 0.89 -2.59
C LEU A 11 -36.64 -0.53 -2.00
N ALA A 12 -35.94 -1.54 -2.52
CA ALA A 12 -36.17 -2.94 -2.14
C ALA A 12 -35.04 -3.61 -1.32
N VAL A 13 -34.04 -2.90 -0.80
CA VAL A 13 -32.91 -3.50 -0.08
C VAL A 13 -32.72 -2.93 1.34
N ILE A 14 -33.80 -2.49 1.99
CA ILE A 14 -33.71 -2.10 3.41
C ILE A 14 -34.73 -2.93 4.19
N ALA A 15 -34.49 -4.21 4.42
CA ALA A 15 -35.10 -4.98 5.51
C ALA A 15 -34.42 -6.34 5.63
N ALA A 16 -33.38 -6.47 6.42
CA ALA A 16 -33.04 -7.66 7.18
C ALA A 16 -31.62 -7.50 7.76
N LEU A 17 -31.54 -7.20 9.03
CA LEU A 17 -30.48 -7.68 9.93
C LEU A 17 -30.64 -6.99 11.30
N VAL A 18 -31.68 -7.45 12.02
CA VAL A 18 -31.72 -7.36 13.48
C VAL A 18 -31.85 -8.79 13.97
N ALA A 19 -30.89 -9.26 14.73
CA ALA A 19 -30.97 -10.23 15.80
C ALA A 19 -29.67 -11.02 15.94
N CYS A 20 -29.10 -10.99 16.99
CA CYS A 20 -28.84 -11.68 18.26
C CYS A 20 -27.36 -11.53 18.56
N GLY A 21 -26.89 -10.93 19.57
CA GLY A 21 -27.16 -10.96 21.00
C GLY A 21 -26.86 -12.30 21.65
N LYS A 22 -25.60 -12.51 22.18
CA LYS A 22 -25.41 -13.27 23.41
C LYS A 22 -23.92 -13.27 23.80
N THR A 23 -23.59 -12.54 24.83
CA THR A 23 -22.57 -12.89 25.81
C THR A 23 -23.11 -14.02 26.69
N PRO A 24 -22.29 -14.94 27.15
CA PRO A 24 -22.04 -14.96 28.58
C PRO A 24 -20.60 -15.31 28.99
N ASP A 25 -20.26 -14.67 30.08
CA ASP A 25 -19.66 -15.19 31.32
C ASP A 25 -18.20 -15.66 31.31
N ALA A 26 -17.46 -14.87 32.06
CA ALA A 26 -16.27 -15.30 32.79
C ALA A 26 -16.66 -16.18 33.99
N PRO A 27 -15.77 -17.07 34.45
CA PRO A 27 -15.35 -16.92 35.83
C PRO A 27 -13.83 -16.89 36.01
N ALA A 28 -13.53 -16.21 37.02
CA ALA A 28 -12.40 -15.83 37.78
C ALA A 28 -11.54 -16.94 38.39
N VAL A 29 -10.30 -16.52 38.72
CA VAL A 29 -9.46 -16.87 39.89
C VAL A 29 -8.68 -18.18 39.82
N GLU A 30 -7.35 -18.09 39.78
CA GLU A 30 -6.45 -18.28 40.93
C GLU A 30 -4.98 -17.97 40.55
N ASP A 31 -4.40 -17.10 41.35
CA ASP A 31 -3.00 -16.80 41.61
C ASP A 31 -2.57 -17.68 42.81
N PRO A 32 -1.33 -17.80 43.26
CA PRO A 32 0.02 -17.53 42.73
C PRO A 32 1.00 -18.72 42.93
N THR A 33 2.11 -18.77 42.26
CA THR A 33 3.38 -19.29 42.83
C THR A 33 4.60 -18.81 42.05
N GLU A 34 5.31 -17.86 42.60
CA GLU A 34 6.75 -17.63 42.40
C GLU A 34 7.50 -18.41 43.49
N PRO A 35 8.81 -18.64 43.52
CA PRO A 35 9.85 -18.44 42.51
C PRO A 35 10.81 -19.65 42.37
N GLN A 36 11.56 -19.77 41.27
CA GLN A 36 12.92 -20.34 41.39
C GLN A 36 13.85 -19.81 40.32
N ALA A 37 14.80 -19.02 40.82
CA ALA A 37 15.99 -18.65 40.12
C ALA A 37 16.87 -19.87 39.83
N THR A 38 17.27 -20.01 38.62
CA THR A 38 18.52 -20.73 38.25
C THR A 38 19.25 -19.96 37.18
N LYS A 39 20.36 -19.36 37.58
CA LYS A 39 21.43 -18.76 36.79
C LYS A 39 22.38 -19.86 36.34
N PRO A 40 23.34 -19.57 35.49
CA PRO A 40 23.36 -19.48 34.02
C PRO A 40 24.28 -20.58 33.46
N ALA A 41 24.02 -21.00 32.27
CA ALA A 41 25.04 -21.65 31.45
C ALA A 41 25.31 -20.76 30.23
N ALA A 42 26.48 -20.21 30.21
CA ALA A 42 27.06 -19.59 29.03
C ALA A 42 27.22 -20.69 27.97
N THR A 43 26.46 -20.54 26.91
CA THR A 43 26.72 -21.30 25.68
C THR A 43 27.20 -20.26 24.68
N GLU A 44 28.43 -20.48 24.23
CA GLU A 44 29.10 -19.76 23.16
C GLU A 44 28.19 -19.62 21.94
N PRO A 45 28.23 -18.49 21.23
CA PRO A 45 27.51 -18.36 19.96
C PRO A 45 28.19 -19.28 18.96
N ALA A 46 27.45 -20.31 18.54
CA ALA A 46 27.77 -21.04 17.33
C ALA A 46 27.67 -20.04 16.17
N ASP A 47 28.79 -19.90 15.48
CA ASP A 47 28.91 -19.27 14.18
C ASP A 47 27.91 -19.95 13.23
N GLU A 48 26.70 -19.39 13.09
CA GLU A 48 25.85 -19.75 11.98
C GLU A 48 26.45 -19.13 10.72
N PRO A 49 26.75 -19.94 9.67
CA PRO A 49 27.14 -19.37 8.40
C PRO A 49 26.01 -18.47 7.93
N SER A 50 26.31 -17.19 7.84
CA SER A 50 25.47 -16.20 7.17
C SER A 50 25.24 -16.71 5.75
N GLU A 51 24.08 -17.30 5.48
CA GLU A 51 23.64 -17.57 4.12
C GLU A 51 23.59 -16.19 3.44
N GLU A 52 24.56 -15.96 2.55
CA GLU A 52 24.52 -14.84 1.61
C GLU A 52 23.21 -14.94 0.83
N GLN A 53 22.21 -14.17 1.28
CA GLN A 53 21.03 -13.93 0.47
C GLN A 53 21.51 -13.36 -0.87
N PRO A 54 21.07 -13.91 -2.02
CA PRO A 54 21.45 -13.38 -3.32
C PRO A 54 21.10 -11.90 -3.33
N GLN A 55 22.14 -11.07 -3.41
CA GLN A 55 21.97 -9.62 -3.47
C GLN A 55 21.20 -9.31 -4.75
N ASN A 56 19.99 -8.82 -4.60
CA ASN A 56 19.22 -8.34 -5.73
C ASN A 56 19.94 -7.12 -6.31
N THR A 57 20.61 -7.30 -7.46
CA THR A 57 21.39 -6.26 -8.15
C THR A 57 20.53 -5.40 -9.08
N ASN A 58 19.22 -5.61 -9.10
CA ASN A 58 18.33 -4.81 -9.92
C ASN A 58 18.34 -3.34 -9.48
N PRO A 59 18.21 -2.40 -10.41
CA PRO A 59 18.07 -0.99 -10.08
C PRO A 59 16.82 -0.73 -9.25
N VAL A 60 16.86 0.34 -8.47
CA VAL A 60 15.72 0.81 -7.69
C VAL A 60 15.07 1.97 -8.45
N TYR A 61 13.87 1.76 -8.91
CA TYR A 61 13.03 2.81 -9.48
C TYR A 61 12.31 3.54 -8.36
N THR A 62 12.34 4.86 -8.39
CA THR A 62 11.73 5.75 -7.39
C THR A 62 10.66 6.61 -8.03
N VAL A 63 9.43 6.51 -7.54
CA VAL A 63 8.32 7.37 -7.95
C VAL A 63 7.97 8.30 -6.81
N LYS A 64 8.14 9.59 -7.01
CA LYS A 64 7.77 10.63 -6.06
C LYS A 64 6.45 11.26 -6.48
N ILE A 65 5.48 11.33 -5.58
CA ILE A 65 4.16 11.87 -5.83
C ILE A 65 3.96 13.09 -4.93
N VAL A 66 3.73 14.24 -5.54
CA VAL A 66 3.57 15.52 -4.85
C VAL A 66 2.35 16.27 -5.38
N ASP A 67 1.87 17.23 -4.62
CA ASP A 67 0.89 18.20 -5.13
C ASP A 67 1.59 19.38 -5.84
N GLU A 68 0.81 20.30 -6.41
CA GLU A 68 1.33 21.53 -7.08
C GLU A 68 2.11 22.44 -6.12
N GLY A 69 1.91 22.31 -4.82
CA GLY A 69 2.66 23.02 -3.76
C GLY A 69 3.97 22.31 -3.38
N GLY A 70 4.23 21.13 -3.95
CA GLY A 70 5.40 20.30 -3.61
C GLY A 70 5.21 19.47 -2.35
N ASN A 71 4.00 19.43 -1.76
CA ASN A 71 3.74 18.61 -0.59
C ASN A 71 3.60 17.13 -1.00
N PRO A 72 4.06 16.19 -0.16
CA PRO A 72 3.98 14.78 -0.46
C PRO A 72 2.52 14.27 -0.47
N VAL A 73 2.17 13.47 -1.46
CA VAL A 73 0.89 12.76 -1.53
C VAL A 73 1.08 11.37 -0.93
N VAL A 74 0.56 11.18 0.27
CA VAL A 74 0.71 9.95 1.06
C VAL A 74 -0.42 8.97 0.77
N GLY A 75 -0.11 7.67 0.77
CA GLY A 75 -1.11 6.62 0.60
C GLY A 75 -1.59 6.42 -0.84
N ALA A 76 -0.93 7.03 -1.81
CA ALA A 76 -1.19 6.78 -3.23
C ALA A 76 -0.71 5.39 -3.63
N MET A 77 -1.52 4.65 -4.37
CA MET A 77 -1.15 3.34 -4.91
C MET A 77 -0.85 3.47 -6.39
N VAL A 78 0.37 3.17 -6.77
CA VAL A 78 0.78 3.14 -8.17
C VAL A 78 1.15 1.73 -8.60
N GLN A 79 1.02 1.47 -9.88
CA GLN A 79 1.51 0.27 -10.53
C GLN A 79 2.55 0.62 -11.58
N MET A 80 3.50 -0.27 -11.77
CA MET A 80 4.52 -0.17 -12.80
C MET A 80 4.27 -1.21 -13.87
N CYS A 81 4.19 -0.78 -15.12
CA CYS A 81 3.80 -1.63 -16.24
C CYS A 81 4.90 -1.70 -17.31
N GLN A 82 5.15 -2.91 -17.80
CA GLN A 82 5.96 -3.17 -18.99
C GLN A 82 5.05 -3.82 -20.05
N GLY A 83 4.75 -3.08 -21.12
CA GLY A 83 3.73 -3.51 -22.07
C GLY A 83 2.36 -3.66 -21.40
N GLU A 84 1.79 -4.86 -21.45
CA GLU A 84 0.49 -5.19 -20.86
C GLU A 84 0.60 -5.80 -19.45
N THR A 85 1.81 -6.05 -18.98
CA THR A 85 2.05 -6.64 -17.66
C THR A 85 2.31 -5.53 -16.65
N CYS A 86 1.48 -5.46 -15.63
CA CYS A 86 1.60 -4.47 -14.54
C CYS A 86 1.85 -5.17 -13.20
N MET A 87 2.66 -4.55 -12.38
CA MET A 87 2.87 -4.94 -10.98
C MET A 87 2.48 -3.79 -10.06
N PRO A 88 1.66 -4.04 -9.03
CA PRO A 88 1.32 -3.03 -8.04
C PRO A 88 2.53 -2.75 -7.15
N GLY A 89 2.70 -1.47 -6.78
CA GLY A 89 3.64 -1.03 -5.78
C GLY A 89 3.05 -0.99 -4.37
N PRO A 90 3.89 -0.69 -3.36
CA PRO A 90 3.40 -0.31 -2.04
C PRO A 90 2.67 1.04 -2.12
N LEU A 91 2.00 1.41 -1.04
CA LEU A 91 1.47 2.76 -0.88
C LEU A 91 2.63 3.76 -0.75
N SER A 92 2.46 4.97 -1.31
CA SER A 92 3.43 6.04 -1.10
C SER A 92 3.59 6.36 0.39
N ASP A 93 4.83 6.55 0.80
CA ASP A 93 5.21 6.80 2.19
C ASP A 93 4.90 8.24 2.63
N ALA A 94 5.35 8.61 3.83
CA ALA A 94 5.19 9.96 4.41
C ALA A 94 5.87 11.06 3.58
N ASN A 95 6.79 10.71 2.69
CA ASN A 95 7.47 11.62 1.76
C ASN A 95 6.85 11.60 0.36
N GLY A 96 5.76 10.84 0.16
CA GLY A 96 5.12 10.65 -1.13
C GLY A 96 5.91 9.71 -2.05
N VAL A 97 6.76 8.83 -1.53
CA VAL A 97 7.68 8.00 -2.31
C VAL A 97 7.22 6.56 -2.38
N VAL A 98 7.33 5.98 -3.58
CA VAL A 98 7.16 4.55 -3.85
C VAL A 98 8.43 4.05 -4.54
N THR A 99 8.94 2.90 -4.13
CA THR A 99 10.13 2.28 -4.73
C THR A 99 9.83 0.89 -5.27
N PHE A 100 10.48 0.55 -6.40
CA PHE A 100 10.43 -0.76 -7.02
C PHE A 100 11.84 -1.24 -7.31
N GLN A 101 12.21 -2.42 -6.84
CA GLN A 101 13.49 -3.06 -7.16
C GLN A 101 13.27 -4.18 -8.17
N ILE A 102 13.38 -3.85 -9.44
CA ILE A 102 13.01 -4.69 -10.59
C ILE A 102 14.05 -4.60 -11.69
N PRO A 103 14.11 -5.59 -12.61
CA PRO A 103 15.04 -5.57 -13.74
C PRO A 103 14.94 -4.27 -14.53
N GLU A 104 16.08 -3.85 -15.11
CA GLU A 104 16.09 -2.67 -15.97
C GLU A 104 15.24 -2.90 -17.21
N ALA A 105 14.28 -2.00 -17.44
CA ALA A 105 13.45 -1.97 -18.64
C ALA A 105 12.77 -0.60 -18.80
N GLN A 106 12.06 -0.41 -19.90
CA GLN A 106 11.18 0.74 -20.06
C GLN A 106 9.85 0.45 -19.37
N TYR A 107 9.60 1.20 -18.33
CA TYR A 107 8.36 1.11 -17.58
C TYR A 107 7.53 2.38 -17.73
N LYS A 108 6.22 2.19 -17.64
CA LYS A 108 5.24 3.26 -17.40
C LYS A 108 4.61 3.08 -16.02
N VAL A 109 4.23 4.19 -15.41
CA VAL A 109 3.60 4.25 -14.10
C VAL A 109 2.18 4.78 -14.26
N SER A 110 1.23 4.19 -13.58
CA SER A 110 -0.14 4.68 -13.48
C SER A 110 -0.68 4.46 -12.07
N PHE A 111 -1.74 5.20 -11.69
CA PHE A 111 -2.39 4.97 -10.41
C PHE A 111 -3.29 3.73 -10.46
N LEU A 112 -3.15 2.86 -9.49
CA LEU A 112 -4.01 1.69 -9.32
C LEU A 112 -5.28 2.10 -8.55
N GLY A 113 -6.43 2.00 -9.23
CA GLY A 113 -7.70 2.45 -8.66
C GLY A 113 -7.99 3.94 -8.81
N GLY A 114 -7.12 4.67 -9.53
CA GLY A 114 -7.22 6.11 -9.74
C GLY A 114 -6.40 6.93 -8.74
N VAL A 115 -6.42 8.25 -8.92
CA VAL A 115 -5.71 9.16 -7.99
C VAL A 115 -6.37 9.14 -6.59
N PRO A 116 -5.60 9.38 -5.52
CA PRO A 116 -6.14 9.44 -4.16
C PRO A 116 -7.26 10.48 -4.00
N ALA A 117 -8.17 10.24 -3.08
CA ALA A 117 -9.23 11.20 -2.75
C ALA A 117 -8.64 12.57 -2.37
N GLY A 118 -9.22 13.65 -2.86
CA GLY A 118 -8.73 15.00 -2.67
C GLY A 118 -7.69 15.46 -3.69
N TYR A 119 -7.43 14.64 -4.71
CA TYR A 119 -6.51 14.98 -5.79
C TYR A 119 -7.11 14.69 -7.16
N GLU A 120 -6.60 15.36 -8.18
CA GLU A 120 -6.88 15.10 -9.60
C GLU A 120 -5.59 15.18 -10.41
N TYR A 121 -5.61 14.66 -11.64
CA TYR A 121 -4.49 14.82 -12.56
C TYR A 121 -4.31 16.29 -12.93
N THR A 122 -3.06 16.74 -13.04
CA THR A 122 -2.71 18.09 -13.56
C THR A 122 -2.85 18.19 -15.07
N THR A 123 -2.86 17.04 -15.76
CA THR A 123 -2.98 16.90 -17.21
C THR A 123 -3.98 15.82 -17.56
N GLU A 124 -4.26 15.64 -18.85
CA GLU A 124 -5.07 14.51 -19.32
C GLU A 124 -4.29 13.19 -19.36
N GLU A 125 -2.98 13.23 -19.12
CA GLU A 125 -2.14 12.04 -19.07
C GLU A 125 -2.38 11.28 -17.77
N THR A 126 -2.63 10.00 -17.91
CA THR A 126 -2.83 9.05 -16.81
C THR A 126 -1.73 8.01 -16.70
N GLU A 127 -0.77 8.04 -17.63
CA GLU A 127 0.41 7.18 -17.68
C GLU A 127 1.67 8.08 -17.72
N PHE A 128 2.62 7.76 -16.86
CA PHE A 128 3.84 8.53 -16.67
C PHE A 128 5.03 7.65 -17.02
N HIS A 129 6.06 8.26 -17.62
CA HIS A 129 7.23 7.54 -18.11
C HIS A 129 8.50 8.07 -17.44
N PHE A 130 9.43 7.16 -17.16
CA PHE A 130 10.78 7.56 -16.76
C PHE A 130 11.52 8.15 -17.98
N GLU A 131 12.29 9.20 -17.75
CA GLU A 131 13.19 9.71 -18.79
C GLU A 131 14.27 8.66 -19.10
N ASN A 132 14.79 8.68 -20.33
CA ASN A 132 15.81 7.72 -20.74
C ASN A 132 17.03 7.75 -19.81
N GLY A 133 17.33 6.59 -19.21
CA GLY A 133 18.44 6.42 -18.27
C GLY A 133 18.17 6.93 -16.86
N SER A 134 16.96 7.38 -16.56
CA SER A 134 16.54 7.76 -15.20
C SER A 134 15.78 6.61 -14.53
N TYR A 135 16.03 6.43 -13.24
CA TYR A 135 15.26 5.58 -12.34
C TYR A 135 14.39 6.41 -11.39
N GLU A 136 14.30 7.72 -11.63
CA GLU A 136 13.50 8.62 -10.82
C GLU A 136 12.40 9.26 -11.67
N LEU A 137 11.19 9.32 -11.11
CA LEU A 137 10.01 9.92 -11.73
C LEU A 137 9.29 10.76 -10.69
N THR A 138 8.92 11.99 -11.03
CA THR A 138 8.06 12.80 -10.18
C THR A 138 6.70 12.99 -10.86
N ILE A 139 5.63 12.65 -10.13
CA ILE A 139 4.24 12.86 -10.55
C ILE A 139 3.67 14.00 -9.72
N VAL A 140 3.12 15.00 -10.40
CA VAL A 140 2.48 16.14 -9.75
C VAL A 140 0.97 15.99 -9.90
N LEU A 141 0.25 16.04 -8.78
CA LEU A 141 -1.21 16.03 -8.71
C LEU A 141 -1.72 17.40 -8.29
N LYS A 142 -2.93 17.73 -8.69
CA LYS A 142 -3.62 18.92 -8.26
C LYS A 142 -4.51 18.59 -7.07
N ALA A 143 -4.35 19.32 -5.97
CA ALA A 143 -5.23 19.20 -4.82
C ALA A 143 -6.60 19.80 -5.16
N VAL A 144 -7.68 19.09 -4.83
CA VAL A 144 -9.07 19.56 -4.98
C VAL A 144 -9.69 19.72 -3.60
N ALA A 145 -10.40 20.84 -3.43
CA ALA A 145 -11.08 21.19 -2.19
C ALA A 145 -12.40 20.44 -2.01
#